data_7f330716fe13d182dd36a207d7a28e00
#
_entry.id   7f330716fe13d182dd36a207d7a28e00
#
_cell.length_a   1.000
_cell.length_b   1.000
_cell.length_c   1.000
_cell.angle_alpha   90.00
_cell.angle_beta   90.00
_cell.angle_gamma   90.00
#
_symmetry.space_group_name_H-M   'P 1'
#
loop_
_entity.id
_entity.type
_entity.pdbx_description
1 polymer ?
#
loop_
_entity_poly.entity_id
_entity_poly.type
_entity_poly.pdbx_seq_one_letter_code
_entity_poly.pdbx_strand_id
1 'polypeptide(L)'
;MTKHEKLMAESEDLYIEERQMINDGLYADGCIWINEKLPSCKKFSVLAEEIGHYKTSAGNILDQDDTANRKQELTARKWAYEKIVPVDKIVAAIDSGYDEVWSLAEQFDVDEDFMREALKHYGILDI
;
A
#
# COMPACT_ATOMS: atom_id res chain seq x y z
N MET A 1 -2.62 -19.47 2.63
CA MET A 1 -3.11 -18.08 2.81
C MET A 1 -2.38 -17.16 1.85
N THR A 2 -3.12 -16.39 1.06
CA THR A 2 -2.53 -15.41 0.14
C THR A 2 -1.98 -14.23 0.91
N LYS A 3 -1.15 -13.41 0.26
CA LYS A 3 -0.64 -12.17 0.86
C LYS A 3 -1.78 -11.23 1.24
N HIS A 4 -2.82 -11.16 0.41
CA HIS A 4 -4.00 -10.34 0.65
C HIS A 4 -4.73 -10.81 1.91
N GLU A 5 -4.99 -12.12 2.00
CA GLU A 5 -5.66 -12.71 3.16
C GLU A 5 -4.84 -12.52 4.44
N LYS A 6 -3.52 -12.66 4.34
CA LYS A 6 -2.63 -12.48 5.47
C LYS A 6 -2.67 -11.04 5.97
N LEU A 7 -2.68 -10.08 5.06
CA LEU A 7 -2.77 -8.66 5.43
C LEU A 7 -4.11 -8.35 6.08
N MET A 8 -5.19 -8.92 5.55
CA MET A 8 -6.53 -8.76 6.13
C MET A 8 -6.60 -9.37 7.53
N ALA A 9 -5.99 -10.54 7.72
CA ALA A 9 -5.98 -11.21 9.03
C ALA A 9 -5.25 -10.38 10.09
N GLU A 10 -4.20 -9.65 9.71
CA GLU A 10 -3.48 -8.77 10.62
C GLU A 10 -4.28 -7.53 11.01
N SER A 11 -5.40 -7.29 10.35
CA SER A 11 -6.24 -6.11 10.54
C SER A 11 -7.65 -6.51 10.97
N GLU A 12 -7.75 -7.44 11.89
CA GLU A 12 -9.02 -8.01 12.35
C GLU A 12 -10.00 -6.99 12.94
N ASP A 13 -9.47 -5.89 13.46
CA ASP A 13 -10.28 -4.83 14.04
C ASP A 13 -10.86 -3.87 12.99
N LEU A 14 -10.56 -4.10 11.71
CA LEU A 14 -11.05 -3.28 10.62
C LEU A 14 -12.13 -4.00 9.82
N TYR A 15 -13.12 -3.26 9.40
CA TYR A 15 -14.13 -3.74 8.46
C TYR A 15 -13.64 -3.42 7.04
N ILE A 16 -13.47 -4.44 6.21
CA ILE A 16 -12.93 -4.29 4.86
C ILE A 16 -13.95 -4.82 3.87
N GLU A 17 -14.32 -4.00 2.88
CA GLU A 17 -15.34 -4.36 1.90
C GLU A 17 -14.94 -3.83 0.52
N GLU A 18 -15.17 -4.65 -0.50
CA GLU A 18 -15.06 -4.20 -1.89
C GLU A 18 -16.41 -3.69 -2.34
N ARG A 19 -16.44 -2.56 -3.01
CA ARG A 19 -17.68 -2.01 -3.54
C ARG A 19 -17.41 -1.19 -4.79
N GLN A 20 -18.48 -0.88 -5.50
CA GLN A 20 -18.41 0.02 -6.65
C GLN A 20 -18.22 1.43 -6.13
N MET A 21 -17.14 2.08 -6.56
CA MET A 21 -16.82 3.41 -6.09
C MET A 21 -16.02 4.16 -7.16
N ILE A 22 -15.87 5.46 -6.98
CA ILE A 22 -15.12 6.30 -7.91
C ILE A 22 -13.63 6.24 -7.60
N ASN A 23 -13.27 6.35 -6.33
CA ASN A 23 -11.89 6.29 -5.88
C ASN A 23 -11.38 4.86 -5.83
N ASP A 24 -10.07 4.69 -5.77
CA ASP A 24 -9.47 3.36 -5.64
C ASP A 24 -9.75 2.75 -4.26
N GLY A 25 -9.67 3.55 -3.22
CA GLY A 25 -9.94 3.10 -1.87
C GLY A 25 -10.29 4.26 -0.95
N LEU A 26 -10.81 3.93 0.22
CA LEU A 26 -11.20 4.93 1.22
C LEU A 26 -11.13 4.31 2.60
N TYR A 27 -10.59 5.06 3.56
CA TYR A 27 -10.59 4.68 4.96
C TYR A 27 -11.38 5.71 5.77
N ALA A 28 -12.28 5.22 6.63
CA ALA A 28 -13.02 6.07 7.55
C ALA A 28 -13.50 5.25 8.75
N ASP A 29 -13.18 5.70 9.95
CA ASP A 29 -13.72 5.15 11.21
C ASP A 29 -13.65 3.63 11.32
N GLY A 30 -12.50 3.05 11.03
CA GLY A 30 -12.32 1.61 11.14
C GLY A 30 -12.90 0.81 9.98
N CYS A 31 -13.35 1.48 8.93
CA CYS A 31 -13.86 0.84 7.72
C CYS A 31 -12.96 1.18 6.54
N ILE A 32 -12.69 0.19 5.72
CA ILE A 32 -11.94 0.35 4.47
C ILE A 32 -12.82 -0.13 3.34
N TRP A 33 -12.95 0.69 2.30
CA TRP A 33 -13.63 0.30 1.06
C TRP A 33 -12.61 0.29 -0.06
N ILE A 34 -12.63 -0.78 -0.84
CA ILE A 34 -11.74 -0.96 -2.00
C ILE A 34 -12.60 -1.04 -3.25
N ASN A 35 -12.18 -0.36 -4.31
CA ASN A 35 -12.89 -0.40 -5.58
C ASN A 35 -12.83 -1.81 -6.17
N GLU A 36 -13.99 -2.44 -6.32
CA GLU A 36 -14.08 -3.82 -6.80
C GLU A 36 -13.57 -4.03 -8.22
N LYS A 37 -13.50 -2.96 -9.00
CA LYS A 37 -13.07 -3.03 -10.40
C LYS A 37 -11.56 -3.05 -10.59
N LEU A 38 -10.80 -2.81 -9.54
CA LEU A 38 -9.34 -2.81 -9.66
C LEU A 38 -8.79 -4.22 -9.89
N PRO A 39 -7.68 -4.35 -10.62
CA PRO A 39 -6.97 -5.63 -10.70
C PRO A 39 -6.51 -6.09 -9.31
N SER A 40 -6.33 -7.38 -9.13
CA SER A 40 -5.95 -7.96 -7.83
C SER A 40 -4.69 -7.34 -7.24
N CYS A 41 -3.66 -7.13 -8.05
CA CYS A 41 -2.42 -6.54 -7.55
C CYS A 41 -2.63 -5.10 -7.09
N LYS A 42 -3.49 -4.34 -7.77
CA LYS A 42 -3.82 -2.98 -7.37
C LYS A 42 -4.67 -2.96 -6.10
N LYS A 43 -5.61 -3.89 -5.98
CA LYS A 43 -6.40 -4.02 -4.75
C LYS A 43 -5.50 -4.25 -3.55
N PHE A 44 -4.46 -5.08 -3.70
CA PHE A 44 -3.54 -5.38 -2.62
C PHE A 44 -2.78 -4.13 -2.17
N SER A 45 -2.22 -3.37 -3.11
CA SER A 45 -1.47 -2.17 -2.76
C SER A 45 -2.39 -1.08 -2.18
N VAL A 46 -3.60 -0.91 -2.71
CA VAL A 46 -4.57 0.04 -2.16
C VAL A 46 -4.97 -0.35 -0.75
N LEU A 47 -5.23 -1.64 -0.52
CA LEU A 47 -5.56 -2.13 0.82
C LEU A 47 -4.43 -1.81 1.80
N ALA A 48 -3.19 -2.05 1.40
CA ALA A 48 -2.03 -1.77 2.26
C ALA A 48 -1.94 -0.29 2.60
N GLU A 49 -2.19 0.61 1.63
CA GLU A 49 -2.17 2.05 1.89
C GLU A 49 -3.29 2.47 2.85
N GLU A 50 -4.48 1.91 2.69
CA GLU A 50 -5.60 2.25 3.57
C GLU A 50 -5.37 1.71 4.99
N ILE A 51 -4.80 0.52 5.13
CA ILE A 51 -4.41 0.00 6.43
C ILE A 51 -3.29 0.89 7.02
N GLY A 52 -2.39 1.37 6.15
CA GLY A 52 -1.37 2.33 6.56
C GLY A 52 -1.97 3.59 7.19
N HIS A 53 -3.05 4.12 6.61
CA HIS A 53 -3.77 5.23 7.20
C HIS A 53 -4.27 4.88 8.60
N TYR A 54 -4.86 3.72 8.77
CA TYR A 54 -5.33 3.26 10.06
C TYR A 54 -4.20 3.14 11.08
N LYS A 55 -3.09 2.52 10.68
CA LYS A 55 -1.97 2.25 11.59
C LYS A 55 -1.18 3.49 11.97
N THR A 56 -1.12 4.49 11.10
CA THR A 56 -0.26 5.66 11.29
C THR A 56 -1.02 6.93 11.66
N SER A 57 -2.34 6.96 11.47
CA SER A 57 -3.13 8.13 11.86
C SER A 57 -3.29 8.17 13.37
N ALA A 58 -2.81 9.25 13.96
CA ALA A 58 -2.95 9.47 15.40
C ALA A 58 -3.91 10.63 15.61
N GLY A 59 -5.17 10.32 15.77
CA GLY A 59 -6.17 11.34 16.07
C GLY A 59 -7.02 11.72 14.86
N ASN A 60 -7.75 12.82 15.01
CA ASN A 60 -8.73 13.25 14.05
C ASN A 60 -8.08 14.00 12.88
N ILE A 61 -8.30 13.53 11.66
CA ILE A 61 -7.72 14.11 10.46
C ILE A 61 -8.67 15.06 9.73
N LEU A 62 -9.87 15.27 10.24
CA LEU A 62 -10.91 16.00 9.51
C LEU A 62 -10.62 17.49 9.33
N ASP A 63 -9.85 18.09 10.22
CA ASP A 63 -9.61 19.53 10.19
C ASP A 63 -8.19 19.90 9.78
N GLN A 64 -7.52 19.04 9.03
CA GLN A 64 -6.14 19.28 8.69
C GLN A 64 -6.02 19.98 7.36
N ASP A 65 -5.02 20.86 7.27
CA ASP A 65 -4.77 21.57 6.02
C ASP A 65 -4.14 20.61 4.97
N ASP A 66 -3.98 21.10 3.75
CA ASP A 66 -3.44 20.30 2.65
C ASP A 66 -2.06 19.74 2.96
N THR A 67 -1.22 20.50 3.67
CA THR A 67 0.13 20.06 4.02
C THR A 67 0.07 18.89 4.99
N ALA A 68 -0.77 18.97 6.03
CA ALA A 68 -0.93 17.87 6.98
C ALA A 68 -1.51 16.62 6.32
N ASN A 69 -2.48 16.80 5.44
CA ASN A 69 -3.06 15.68 4.68
C ASN A 69 -2.00 15.00 3.82
N ARG A 70 -1.14 15.79 3.16
CA ARG A 70 -0.06 15.26 2.34
C ARG A 70 0.93 14.46 3.17
N LYS A 71 1.28 14.95 4.36
CA LYS A 71 2.17 14.23 5.27
C LYS A 71 1.56 12.91 5.70
N GLN A 72 0.27 12.88 5.98
CA GLN A 72 -0.42 11.64 6.35
C GLN A 72 -0.44 10.64 5.21
N GLU A 73 -0.67 11.12 3.99
CA GLU A 73 -0.63 10.25 2.82
C GLU A 73 0.75 9.63 2.65
N LEU A 74 1.80 10.42 2.77
CA LEU A 74 3.17 9.92 2.66
C LEU A 74 3.50 8.93 3.76
N THR A 75 3.06 9.20 4.98
CA THR A 75 3.30 8.30 6.11
C THR A 75 2.59 6.96 5.91
N ALA A 76 1.35 6.99 5.43
CA ALA A 76 0.60 5.77 5.15
C ALA A 76 1.26 4.97 4.03
N ARG A 77 1.73 5.64 2.98
CA ARG A 77 2.41 4.97 1.87
C ARG A 77 3.72 4.34 2.31
N LYS A 78 4.51 5.03 3.12
CA LYS A 78 5.75 4.48 3.67
C LYS A 78 5.47 3.21 4.46
N TRP A 79 4.43 3.25 5.29
CA TRP A 79 4.02 2.07 6.03
C TRP A 79 3.72 0.90 5.08
N ALA A 80 2.96 1.19 4.00
CA ALA A 80 2.59 0.17 3.04
C ALA A 80 3.80 -0.41 2.32
N TYR A 81 4.75 0.43 1.88
CA TYR A 81 5.97 -0.05 1.23
C TYR A 81 6.75 -0.98 2.16
N GLU A 82 6.97 -0.56 3.38
CA GLU A 82 7.76 -1.32 4.35
C GLU A 82 7.07 -2.61 4.77
N LYS A 83 5.74 -2.62 4.74
CA LYS A 83 4.97 -3.80 5.10
C LYS A 83 4.95 -4.86 4.00
N ILE A 84 4.69 -4.48 2.76
CA ILE A 84 4.45 -5.46 1.70
C ILE A 84 5.60 -5.61 0.71
N VAL A 85 6.51 -4.63 0.63
CA VAL A 85 7.72 -4.73 -0.19
C VAL A 85 8.93 -4.25 0.62
N PRO A 86 9.26 -4.95 1.73
CA PRO A 86 10.37 -4.53 2.59
C PRO A 86 11.70 -4.52 1.83
N VAL A 87 12.58 -3.56 2.17
CA VAL A 87 13.79 -3.31 1.40
C VAL A 87 14.72 -4.52 1.33
N ASP A 88 14.83 -5.30 2.42
CA ASP A 88 15.68 -6.48 2.43
C ASP A 88 15.22 -7.53 1.43
N LYS A 89 13.92 -7.68 1.27
CA LYS A 89 13.36 -8.62 0.29
C LYS A 89 13.51 -8.11 -1.13
N ILE A 90 13.43 -6.79 -1.33
CA ILE A 90 13.67 -6.21 -2.65
C ILE A 90 15.12 -6.42 -3.05
N VAL A 91 16.07 -6.17 -2.15
CA VAL A 91 17.49 -6.38 -2.43
C VAL A 91 17.76 -7.84 -2.77
N ALA A 92 17.17 -8.77 -2.02
CA ALA A 92 17.33 -10.20 -2.29
C ALA A 92 16.78 -10.57 -3.68
N ALA A 93 15.65 -9.99 -4.08
CA ALA A 93 15.07 -10.25 -5.39
C ALA A 93 15.96 -9.70 -6.51
N ILE A 94 16.51 -8.50 -6.33
CA ILE A 94 17.43 -7.92 -7.30
C ILE A 94 18.68 -8.80 -7.43
N ASP A 95 19.23 -9.26 -6.34
CA ASP A 95 20.39 -10.17 -6.35
C ASP A 95 20.08 -11.49 -7.05
N SER A 96 18.81 -11.88 -7.08
CA SER A 96 18.35 -13.08 -7.76
C SER A 96 18.02 -12.87 -9.24
N GLY A 97 18.19 -11.65 -9.73
CA GLY A 97 17.99 -11.34 -11.14
C GLY A 97 16.73 -10.55 -11.48
N TYR A 98 15.90 -10.24 -10.50
CA TYR A 98 14.68 -9.46 -10.73
C TYR A 98 15.01 -7.97 -10.56
N ASP A 99 15.61 -7.39 -11.58
CA ASP A 99 16.16 -6.04 -11.48
C ASP A 99 15.40 -4.97 -12.28
N GLU A 100 14.22 -5.32 -12.78
CA GLU A 100 13.36 -4.36 -13.47
C GLU A 100 12.07 -4.13 -12.68
N VAL A 101 11.48 -2.94 -12.81
CA VAL A 101 10.28 -2.59 -12.05
C VAL A 101 9.17 -3.63 -12.27
N TRP A 102 8.94 -4.00 -13.54
CA TRP A 102 7.85 -4.95 -13.84
C TRP A 102 8.11 -6.32 -13.22
N SER A 103 9.37 -6.78 -13.22
CA SER A 103 9.68 -8.10 -12.65
C SER A 103 9.58 -8.10 -11.14
N LEU A 104 10.00 -7.01 -10.49
CA LEU A 104 9.84 -6.85 -9.04
C LEU A 104 8.35 -6.77 -8.68
N ALA A 105 7.57 -6.02 -9.45
CA ALA A 105 6.14 -5.92 -9.20
C ALA A 105 5.46 -7.29 -9.26
N GLU A 106 5.82 -8.12 -10.23
CA GLU A 106 5.32 -9.49 -10.33
C GLU A 106 5.71 -10.34 -9.12
N GLN A 107 6.96 -10.24 -8.69
CA GLN A 107 7.45 -11.02 -7.55
C GLN A 107 6.69 -10.70 -6.26
N PHE A 108 6.30 -9.45 -6.08
CA PHE A 108 5.61 -9.00 -4.87
C PHE A 108 4.10 -8.91 -5.04
N ASP A 109 3.60 -9.20 -6.22
CA ASP A 109 2.17 -9.15 -6.55
C ASP A 109 1.55 -7.79 -6.27
N VAL A 110 2.25 -6.75 -6.71
CA VAL A 110 1.79 -5.37 -6.64
C VAL A 110 1.81 -4.76 -8.04
N ASP A 111 1.14 -3.62 -8.21
CA ASP A 111 1.19 -2.92 -9.48
C ASP A 111 2.53 -2.19 -9.65
N GLU A 112 2.88 -1.90 -10.90
CA GLU A 112 4.17 -1.28 -11.22
C GLU A 112 4.32 0.11 -10.61
N ASP A 113 3.24 0.89 -10.56
CA ASP A 113 3.30 2.23 -9.97
C ASP A 113 3.66 2.16 -8.49
N PHE A 114 3.04 1.23 -7.77
CA PHE A 114 3.35 1.01 -6.36
C PHE A 114 4.82 0.61 -6.19
N MET A 115 5.29 -0.33 -7.00
CA MET A 115 6.68 -0.79 -6.92
C MET A 115 7.64 0.36 -7.23
N ARG A 116 7.37 1.16 -8.26
CA ARG A 116 8.22 2.28 -8.63
C ARG A 116 8.34 3.29 -7.48
N GLU A 117 7.23 3.62 -6.85
CA GLU A 117 7.23 4.56 -5.74
C GLU A 117 7.95 3.99 -4.52
N ALA A 118 7.81 2.69 -4.26
CA ALA A 118 8.53 2.03 -3.18
C ALA A 118 10.05 2.07 -3.42
N LEU A 119 10.47 1.81 -4.65
CA LEU A 119 11.91 1.86 -5.00
C LEU A 119 12.48 3.26 -4.83
N LYS A 120 11.70 4.29 -5.18
CA LYS A 120 12.11 5.68 -4.94
C LYS A 120 12.23 5.96 -3.44
N HIS A 121 11.29 5.47 -2.65
CA HIS A 121 11.30 5.62 -1.20
C HIS A 121 12.59 5.04 -0.61
N TYR A 122 13.02 3.90 -1.10
CA TYR A 122 14.23 3.23 -0.61
C TYR A 122 15.52 3.76 -1.23
N GLY A 123 15.43 4.70 -2.20
CA GLY A 123 16.60 5.23 -2.86
C GLY A 123 17.24 4.28 -3.87
N ILE A 124 16.53 3.25 -4.28
CA ILE A 124 17.02 2.27 -5.26
C ILE A 124 16.77 2.76 -6.69
N LEU A 125 15.66 3.43 -6.90
CA LEU A 125 15.31 4.02 -8.19
C LEU A 125 15.41 5.52 -8.07
N ASP A 126 16.28 6.09 -8.88
CA ASP A 126 16.63 7.51 -8.81
C ASP A 126 16.13 8.22 -10.06
N ILE A 127 14.92 8.70 -10.02
CA ILE A 127 14.33 9.44 -11.15
C ILE A 127 13.77 10.75 -10.67
#